data_c51136ac176deeac5711ded983603773
#
_entry.id   c51136ac176deeac5711ded983603773
#
_cell.length_a   1.000
_cell.length_b   1.000
_cell.length_c   1.000
_cell.angle_alpha   90.00
_cell.angle_beta   90.00
_cell.angle_gamma   90.00
#
_symmetry.space_group_name_H-M   'P 1'
#
loop_
_entity.id
_entity.type
_entity.pdbx_description
1 polymer ?
#
loop_
_entity_poly.entity_id
_entity_poly.type
_entity_poly.pdbx_seq_one_letter_code
_entity_poly.pdbx_strand_id
1 'polypeptide(L)'
;MRKILFSIFIFSLSMIAVAISGKVIKVSDGDTLLLQSGSKRIKVRMYGIDAPELKQNYGEDSKSYLEKRILNKNIDVKVINEDKYGRKVGKVFYKNKDINLEMIETGNAWFYEYHAKKEKEYRKAFKSAQEQKLGLWKDKNPQNPRNFRLENKRED
;
A
#
# COMPACT_ATOMS: atom_id res chain seq x y z
N MET A 1 46.39 -35.55 -19.99
CA MET A 1 45.05 -34.92 -20.24
C MET A 1 44.74 -33.95 -19.11
N ARG A 2 44.83 -32.64 -19.37
CA ARG A 2 44.52 -31.60 -18.37
C ARG A 2 43.02 -31.34 -18.36
N LYS A 3 42.36 -31.62 -17.23
CA LYS A 3 40.94 -31.25 -17.03
C LYS A 3 40.85 -29.77 -16.70
N ILE A 4 40.29 -28.97 -17.62
CA ILE A 4 39.99 -27.54 -17.40
C ILE A 4 38.66 -27.52 -16.64
N LEU A 5 38.70 -27.12 -15.37
CA LEU A 5 37.51 -26.84 -14.55
C LEU A 5 37.02 -25.41 -14.93
N PHE A 6 35.92 -25.34 -15.65
CA PHE A 6 35.18 -24.08 -15.86
C PHE A 6 34.43 -23.75 -14.58
N SER A 7 34.93 -22.77 -13.81
CA SER A 7 34.20 -22.20 -12.68
C SER A 7 33.15 -21.25 -13.20
N ILE A 8 31.88 -21.65 -13.12
CA ILE A 8 30.74 -20.77 -13.46
C ILE A 8 30.54 -19.81 -12.28
N PHE A 9 30.96 -18.58 -12.45
CA PHE A 9 30.71 -17.49 -11.49
C PHE A 9 29.26 -17.01 -11.69
N ILE A 10 28.33 -17.51 -10.86
CA ILE A 10 26.94 -17.03 -10.86
C ILE A 10 26.92 -15.65 -10.22
N PHE A 11 26.85 -14.62 -11.05
CA PHE A 11 26.65 -13.25 -10.60
C PHE A 11 25.19 -13.09 -10.13
N SER A 12 24.96 -13.22 -8.83
CA SER A 12 23.66 -12.94 -8.23
C SER A 12 23.40 -11.43 -8.33
N LEU A 13 22.56 -11.03 -9.29
CA LEU A 13 22.10 -9.66 -9.42
C LEU A 13 21.10 -9.37 -8.28
N SER A 14 21.62 -8.90 -7.15
CA SER A 14 20.78 -8.41 -6.05
C SER A 14 19.98 -7.20 -6.55
N MET A 15 18.67 -7.37 -6.74
CA MET A 15 17.76 -6.25 -6.97
C MET A 15 17.82 -5.33 -5.76
N ILE A 16 18.46 -4.19 -5.91
CA ILE A 16 18.49 -3.14 -4.89
C ILE A 16 17.07 -2.58 -4.81
N ALA A 17 16.35 -2.91 -3.75
CA ALA A 17 15.05 -2.31 -3.47
C ALA A 17 15.27 -0.82 -3.17
N VAL A 18 14.73 0.06 -4.00
CA VAL A 18 14.83 1.51 -3.79
C VAL A 18 13.95 1.87 -2.60
N ALA A 19 14.60 2.33 -1.52
CA ALA A 19 13.92 2.89 -0.36
C ALA A 19 13.93 4.42 -0.46
N ILE A 20 12.81 5.06 -0.18
CA ILE A 20 12.66 6.51 -0.12
C ILE A 20 12.20 6.87 1.29
N SER A 21 12.94 7.76 1.96
CA SER A 21 12.57 8.26 3.28
C SER A 21 12.14 9.72 3.20
N GLY A 22 11.19 10.13 4.03
CA GLY A 22 10.76 11.51 4.10
C GLY A 22 9.58 11.75 5.05
N LYS A 23 9.17 13.02 5.14
CA LYS A 23 8.04 13.44 5.96
C LYS A 23 6.74 13.38 5.16
N VAL A 24 5.71 12.75 5.71
CA VAL A 24 4.36 12.79 5.14
C VAL A 24 3.77 14.19 5.35
N ILE A 25 3.49 14.90 4.26
CA ILE A 25 2.96 16.27 4.29
C ILE A 25 1.47 16.34 3.93
N LYS A 26 0.92 15.26 3.36
CA LYS A 26 -0.50 15.14 3.03
C LYS A 26 -0.89 13.67 2.94
N VAL A 27 -2.08 13.34 3.41
CA VAL A 27 -2.80 12.09 3.10
C VAL A 27 -3.98 12.46 2.23
N SER A 28 -4.08 11.87 1.04
CA SER A 28 -5.14 12.20 0.07
C SER A 28 -6.40 11.39 0.36
N ASP A 29 -6.22 10.12 0.64
CA ASP A 29 -7.25 9.11 0.96
C ASP A 29 -6.61 7.98 1.80
N GLY A 30 -7.31 6.87 2.00
CA GLY A 30 -6.82 5.77 2.85
C GLY A 30 -5.63 4.97 2.29
N ASP A 31 -5.13 5.28 1.09
CA ASP A 31 -4.00 4.54 0.48
C ASP A 31 -3.08 5.40 -0.39
N THR A 32 -3.28 6.71 -0.40
CA THR A 32 -2.48 7.66 -1.18
C THR A 32 -2.00 8.82 -0.32
N LEU A 33 -0.70 9.09 -0.37
CA LEU A 33 -0.06 10.14 0.42
C LEU A 33 0.95 10.95 -0.39
N LEU A 34 1.34 12.11 0.11
CA LEU A 34 2.40 12.96 -0.41
C LEU A 34 3.55 13.02 0.58
N LEU A 35 4.73 12.62 0.12
CA LEU A 35 5.97 12.55 0.88
C LEU A 35 6.88 13.72 0.48
N GLN A 36 7.43 14.43 1.46
CA GLN A 36 8.54 15.37 1.27
C GLN A 36 9.85 14.66 1.56
N SER A 37 10.66 14.43 0.53
CA SER A 37 12.00 13.83 0.62
C SER A 37 13.04 14.82 0.11
N GLY A 38 13.76 15.48 1.02
CA GLY A 38 14.60 16.62 0.67
C GLY A 38 13.77 17.72 0.02
N SER A 39 14.19 18.21 -1.16
CA SER A 39 13.46 19.21 -1.95
C SER A 39 12.33 18.64 -2.80
N LYS A 40 12.20 17.31 -2.90
CA LYS A 40 11.23 16.65 -3.79
C LYS A 40 9.93 16.31 -3.06
N ARG A 41 8.81 16.50 -3.76
CA ARG A 41 7.49 16.00 -3.36
C ARG A 41 7.16 14.76 -4.17
N ILE A 42 6.89 13.65 -3.48
CA ILE A 42 6.70 12.32 -4.09
C ILE A 42 5.32 11.83 -3.71
N LYS A 43 4.48 11.59 -4.72
CA LYS A 43 3.17 10.96 -4.52
C LYS A 43 3.35 9.45 -4.40
N VAL A 44 2.85 8.88 -3.30
CA VAL A 44 2.97 7.45 -2.99
C VAL A 44 1.59 6.82 -2.98
N ARG A 45 1.43 5.72 -3.71
CA ARG A 45 0.28 4.80 -3.65
C ARG A 45 0.70 3.56 -2.86
N MET A 46 -0.01 3.27 -1.79
CA MET A 46 0.31 2.12 -0.95
C MET A 46 0.03 0.81 -1.70
N TYR A 47 1.04 -0.06 -1.74
CA TYR A 47 1.01 -1.31 -2.49
C TYR A 47 0.11 -2.36 -1.82
N GLY A 48 -0.61 -3.12 -2.65
CA GLY A 48 -1.37 -4.30 -2.21
C GLY A 48 -2.63 -4.01 -1.41
N ILE A 49 -3.01 -2.74 -1.27
CA ILE A 49 -4.25 -2.33 -0.61
C ILE A 49 -5.11 -1.45 -1.53
N ASP A 50 -6.41 -1.40 -1.25
CA ASP A 50 -7.36 -0.51 -1.92
C ASP A 50 -8.33 0.01 -0.84
N ALA A 51 -8.19 1.28 -0.50
CA ALA A 51 -9.02 1.92 0.51
C ALA A 51 -10.33 2.43 -0.11
N PRO A 52 -11.42 2.54 0.67
CA PRO A 52 -12.61 3.20 0.21
C PRO A 52 -12.34 4.62 -0.28
N GLU A 53 -12.97 5.01 -1.41
CA GLU A 53 -12.89 6.36 -1.94
C GLU A 53 -13.51 7.36 -0.95
N LEU A 54 -13.09 8.64 -0.97
CA LEU A 54 -13.58 9.64 0.00
C LEU A 54 -15.11 9.78 0.01
N LYS A 55 -15.75 9.67 -1.16
CA LYS A 55 -17.21 9.73 -1.30
C LYS A 55 -17.92 8.41 -1.01
N GLN A 56 -17.16 7.34 -0.80
CA GLN A 56 -17.67 6.02 -0.47
C GLN A 56 -17.89 5.91 1.04
N ASN A 57 -18.83 5.07 1.45
CA ASN A 57 -18.99 4.72 2.86
C ASN A 57 -17.64 4.27 3.46
N TYR A 58 -17.30 4.75 4.65
CA TYR A 58 -16.03 4.53 5.34
C TYR A 58 -14.79 5.20 4.70
N GLY A 59 -14.93 6.00 3.64
CA GLY A 59 -13.78 6.64 2.97
C GLY A 59 -13.05 7.65 3.86
N GLU A 60 -13.80 8.55 4.50
CA GLU A 60 -13.24 9.55 5.42
C GLU A 60 -12.67 8.91 6.69
N ASP A 61 -13.26 7.82 7.20
CA ASP A 61 -12.73 7.09 8.36
C ASP A 61 -11.38 6.44 8.05
N SER A 62 -11.28 5.79 6.87
CA SER A 62 -10.04 5.19 6.38
C SER A 62 -8.92 6.23 6.25
N LYS A 63 -9.21 7.37 5.61
CA LYS A 63 -8.28 8.50 5.50
C LYS A 63 -7.86 9.02 6.88
N SER A 64 -8.81 9.28 7.76
CA SER A 64 -8.56 9.79 9.11
C SER A 64 -7.69 8.85 9.93
N TYR A 65 -7.90 7.53 9.78
CA TYR A 65 -7.03 6.54 10.41
C TYR A 65 -5.59 6.68 9.91
N LEU A 66 -5.37 6.70 8.60
CA LEU A 66 -4.04 6.84 8.03
C LEU A 66 -3.37 8.16 8.42
N GLU A 67 -4.12 9.28 8.44
CA GLU A 67 -3.63 10.58 8.91
C GLU A 67 -3.11 10.51 10.35
N LYS A 68 -3.89 9.95 11.28
CA LYS A 68 -3.50 9.78 12.69
C LYS A 68 -2.22 8.95 12.82
N ARG A 69 -2.00 8.00 11.93
CA ARG A 69 -0.82 7.12 11.98
C ARG A 69 0.45 7.76 11.46
N ILE A 70 0.38 8.47 10.33
CA ILE A 70 1.60 8.88 9.61
C ILE A 70 1.68 10.35 9.20
N LEU A 71 0.61 11.14 9.29
CA LEU A 71 0.68 12.57 8.92
C LEU A 71 1.71 13.30 9.79
N ASN A 72 2.56 14.11 9.15
CA ASN A 72 3.68 14.81 9.78
C ASN A 72 4.79 13.91 10.38
N LYS A 73 4.78 12.60 10.09
CA LYS A 73 5.83 11.67 10.52
C LYS A 73 6.85 11.43 9.41
N ASN A 74 8.08 11.09 9.81
CA ASN A 74 9.07 10.55 8.89
C ASN A 74 8.81 9.07 8.71
N ILE A 75 8.68 8.64 7.46
CA ILE A 75 8.41 7.27 7.07
C ILE A 75 9.42 6.79 6.05
N ASP A 76 9.48 5.47 5.87
CA ASP A 76 10.25 4.81 4.82
C ASP A 76 9.28 4.16 3.83
N VAL A 77 9.58 4.28 2.55
CA VAL A 77 8.81 3.65 1.48
C VAL A 77 9.70 2.70 0.71
N LYS A 78 9.43 1.40 0.78
CA LYS A 78 10.03 0.40 -0.09
C LYS A 78 9.28 0.42 -1.42
N VAL A 79 9.88 1.08 -2.41
CA VAL A 79 9.28 1.22 -3.74
C VAL A 79 9.33 -0.12 -4.49
N ILE A 80 8.21 -0.51 -5.06
CA ILE A 80 8.05 -1.71 -5.89
C ILE A 80 8.06 -1.34 -7.37
N ASN A 81 7.28 -0.32 -7.75
CA ASN A 81 7.23 0.22 -9.11
C ASN A 81 6.73 1.67 -9.13
N GLU A 82 6.61 2.22 -10.32
CA GLU A 82 5.93 3.48 -10.59
C GLU A 82 4.73 3.20 -11.49
N ASP A 83 3.59 3.81 -11.19
CA ASP A 83 2.40 3.65 -12.00
C ASP A 83 2.35 4.67 -13.17
N LYS A 84 1.37 4.47 -14.06
CA LYS A 84 1.18 5.34 -15.23
C LYS A 84 0.86 6.81 -14.91
N TYR A 85 0.56 7.13 -13.66
CA TYR A 85 0.30 8.48 -13.17
C TYR A 85 1.53 9.10 -12.48
N GLY A 86 2.68 8.44 -12.50
CA GLY A 86 3.91 8.89 -11.87
C GLY A 86 3.95 8.74 -10.35
N ARG A 87 3.03 7.95 -9.76
CA ARG A 87 3.06 7.66 -8.33
C ARG A 87 4.02 6.52 -8.04
N LYS A 88 4.82 6.65 -6.98
CA LYS A 88 5.60 5.52 -6.46
C LYS A 88 4.67 4.55 -5.74
N VAL A 89 4.59 3.33 -6.24
CA VAL A 89 3.82 2.24 -5.61
C VAL A 89 4.74 1.50 -4.66
N GLY A 90 4.39 1.44 -3.37
CA GLY A 90 5.31 0.85 -2.38
C GLY A 90 4.67 0.47 -1.05
N LYS A 91 5.47 -0.26 -0.25
CA LYS A 91 5.16 -0.53 1.15
C LYS A 91 5.67 0.62 2.01
N VAL A 92 4.80 1.13 2.86
CA VAL A 92 5.05 2.25 3.77
C VAL A 92 5.38 1.71 5.15
N PHE A 93 6.50 2.15 5.71
CA PHE A 93 6.95 1.76 7.05
C PHE A 93 7.06 2.97 7.97
N TYR A 94 6.52 2.85 9.15
CA TYR A 94 6.71 3.80 10.24
C TYR A 94 7.18 3.06 11.48
N LYS A 95 8.36 3.42 11.99
CA LYS A 95 9.00 2.72 13.12
C LYS A 95 9.07 1.20 12.90
N ASN A 96 9.53 0.78 11.73
CA ASN A 96 9.64 -0.61 11.26
C ASN A 96 8.31 -1.38 11.15
N LYS A 97 7.16 -0.72 11.32
CA LYS A 97 5.85 -1.34 11.16
C LYS A 97 5.32 -1.12 9.74
N ASP A 98 4.88 -2.19 9.08
CA ASP A 98 4.22 -2.13 7.76
C ASP A 98 2.83 -1.51 7.91
N ILE A 99 2.68 -0.26 7.46
CA ILE A 99 1.41 0.49 7.56
C ILE A 99 0.38 -0.03 6.56
N ASN A 100 0.81 -0.57 5.41
CA ASN A 100 -0.11 -1.19 4.47
C ASN A 100 -0.81 -2.40 5.11
N LEU A 101 -0.04 -3.25 5.80
CA LEU A 101 -0.58 -4.38 6.55
C LEU A 101 -1.52 -3.92 7.66
N GLU A 102 -1.12 -2.90 8.43
CA GLU A 102 -1.94 -2.33 9.50
C GLU A 102 -3.30 -1.82 9.01
N MET A 103 -3.35 -1.19 7.82
CA MET A 103 -4.60 -0.74 7.21
C MET A 103 -5.56 -1.90 6.93
N ILE A 104 -5.03 -3.06 6.53
CA ILE A 104 -5.84 -4.27 6.33
C ILE A 104 -6.26 -4.86 7.68
N GLU A 105 -5.31 -5.04 8.63
CA GLU A 105 -5.56 -5.64 9.94
C GLU A 105 -6.66 -4.94 10.73
N THR A 106 -6.74 -3.62 10.59
CA THR A 106 -7.70 -2.77 11.30
C THR A 106 -9.00 -2.54 10.52
N GLY A 107 -9.13 -3.14 9.32
CA GLY A 107 -10.30 -2.99 8.48
C GLY A 107 -10.46 -1.59 7.87
N ASN A 108 -9.36 -0.90 7.62
CA ASN A 108 -9.36 0.42 6.96
C ASN A 108 -9.11 0.35 5.45
N ALA A 109 -8.69 -0.82 4.93
CA ALA A 109 -8.51 -1.04 3.50
C ALA A 109 -8.80 -2.49 3.13
N TRP A 110 -9.18 -2.69 1.87
CA TRP A 110 -9.25 -3.99 1.23
C TRP A 110 -7.85 -4.49 0.89
N PHE A 111 -7.63 -5.79 0.95
CA PHE A 111 -6.47 -6.42 0.33
C PHE A 111 -6.67 -6.48 -1.18
N TYR A 112 -5.78 -5.83 -1.94
CA TYR A 112 -5.83 -5.82 -3.40
C TYR A 112 -4.98 -6.97 -3.97
N GLU A 113 -5.53 -8.17 -3.89
CA GLU A 113 -4.84 -9.42 -4.22
C GLU A 113 -4.29 -9.45 -5.65
N TYR A 114 -4.96 -8.82 -6.62
CA TYR A 114 -4.57 -8.86 -8.03
C TYR A 114 -3.11 -8.43 -8.24
N HIS A 115 -2.64 -7.41 -7.53
CA HIS A 115 -1.26 -6.93 -7.62
C HIS A 115 -0.33 -7.53 -6.55
N ALA A 116 -0.87 -8.16 -5.52
CA ALA A 116 -0.13 -8.58 -4.32
C ALA A 116 -0.32 -10.06 -3.97
N LYS A 117 -0.45 -10.93 -4.97
CA LYS A 117 -0.75 -12.38 -4.79
C LYS A 117 0.20 -13.10 -3.84
N LYS A 118 1.46 -12.65 -3.73
CA LYS A 118 2.50 -13.26 -2.89
C LYS A 118 2.43 -12.83 -1.42
N GLU A 119 1.64 -11.81 -1.08
CA GLU A 119 1.53 -11.26 0.28
C GLU A 119 0.62 -12.13 1.15
N LYS A 120 1.16 -13.22 1.67
CA LYS A 120 0.40 -14.18 2.50
C LYS A 120 -0.10 -13.55 3.79
N GLU A 121 0.69 -12.66 4.40
CA GLU A 121 0.30 -11.94 5.64
C GLU A 121 -0.87 -11.00 5.40
N TYR A 122 -0.88 -10.26 4.28
CA TYR A 122 -1.99 -9.38 3.90
C TYR A 122 -3.29 -10.17 3.73
N ARG A 123 -3.21 -11.34 3.07
CA ARG A 123 -4.37 -12.23 2.90
C ARG A 123 -4.90 -12.74 4.25
N LYS A 124 -3.99 -13.14 5.15
CA LYS A 124 -4.37 -13.59 6.50
C LYS A 124 -5.03 -12.46 7.30
N ALA A 125 -4.43 -11.28 7.29
CA ALA A 125 -4.95 -10.08 7.95
C ALA A 125 -6.33 -9.69 7.43
N PHE A 126 -6.52 -9.74 6.11
CA PHE A 126 -7.78 -9.44 5.44
C PHE A 126 -8.92 -10.36 5.91
N LYS A 127 -8.69 -11.68 5.91
CA LYS A 127 -9.66 -12.66 6.42
C LYS A 127 -9.99 -12.40 7.88
N SER A 128 -8.97 -12.21 8.70
CA SER A 128 -9.13 -11.95 10.13
C SER A 128 -9.94 -10.68 10.42
N ALA A 129 -9.68 -9.59 9.69
CA ALA A 129 -10.42 -8.34 9.83
C ALA A 129 -11.91 -8.51 9.46
N GLN A 130 -12.20 -9.29 8.41
CA GLN A 130 -13.58 -9.62 8.02
C GLN A 130 -14.32 -10.46 9.07
N GLU A 131 -13.68 -11.51 9.56
CA GLU A 131 -14.25 -12.41 10.59
C GLU A 131 -14.56 -11.65 11.89
N GLN A 132 -13.66 -10.75 12.28
CA GLN A 132 -13.81 -9.91 13.48
C GLN A 132 -14.68 -8.67 13.24
N LYS A 133 -15.16 -8.43 12.03
CA LYS A 133 -15.97 -7.26 11.64
C LYS A 133 -15.32 -5.93 12.03
N LEU A 134 -14.01 -5.79 11.76
CA LEU A 134 -13.25 -4.57 12.07
C LEU A 134 -13.47 -3.49 11.01
N GLY A 135 -13.46 -2.24 11.45
CA GLY A 135 -13.50 -1.08 10.55
C GLY A 135 -14.68 -1.14 9.56
N LEU A 136 -14.38 -1.07 8.27
CA LEU A 136 -15.36 -1.12 7.17
C LEU A 136 -16.16 -2.43 7.13
N TRP A 137 -15.65 -3.51 7.75
CA TRP A 137 -16.32 -4.83 7.81
C TRP A 137 -17.46 -4.89 8.82
N LYS A 138 -17.72 -3.80 9.57
CA LYS A 138 -18.96 -3.63 10.38
C LYS A 138 -20.17 -3.45 9.50
N ASP A 139 -19.99 -2.93 8.29
CA ASP A 139 -21.05 -2.85 7.30
C ASP A 139 -21.46 -4.27 6.85
N LYS A 140 -22.77 -4.48 6.69
CA LYS A 140 -23.30 -5.77 6.20
C LYS A 140 -22.95 -6.03 4.74
N ASN A 141 -22.82 -4.96 3.95
CA ASN A 141 -22.54 -5.02 2.51
C ASN A 141 -21.44 -4.00 2.14
N PRO A 142 -20.20 -4.19 2.59
CA PRO A 142 -19.12 -3.26 2.28
C PRO A 142 -18.84 -3.26 0.77
N GLN A 143 -18.97 -2.09 0.15
CA GLN A 143 -18.73 -1.93 -1.29
C GLN A 143 -17.24 -1.92 -1.60
N ASN A 144 -16.84 -2.77 -2.56
CA ASN A 144 -15.45 -2.78 -3.02
C ASN A 144 -15.10 -1.46 -3.74
N PRO A 145 -13.96 -0.80 -3.42
CA PRO A 145 -13.59 0.49 -4.02
C PRO A 145 -13.50 0.47 -5.55
N ARG A 146 -13.05 -0.63 -6.13
CA ARG A 146 -13.02 -0.80 -7.59
C ARG A 146 -14.42 -0.77 -8.19
N ASN A 147 -15.37 -1.44 -7.57
CA ASN A 147 -16.76 -1.45 -8.04
C ASN A 147 -17.38 -0.05 -7.92
N PHE A 148 -17.15 0.62 -6.80
CA PHE A 148 -17.57 2.02 -6.60
C PHE A 148 -17.04 2.93 -7.72
N ARG A 149 -15.75 2.84 -8.06
CA ARG A 149 -15.17 3.63 -9.18
C ARG A 149 -15.79 3.30 -10.53
N LEU A 150 -16.14 2.04 -10.78
CA LEU A 150 -16.76 1.62 -12.06
C LEU A 150 -18.19 2.15 -12.18
N GLU A 151 -18.95 2.15 -11.10
CA GLU A 151 -20.31 2.68 -11.05
C GLU A 151 -20.35 4.20 -11.25
N ASN A 152 -19.46 4.93 -10.56
CA ASN A 152 -19.41 6.40 -10.62
C ASN A 152 -18.70 6.97 -11.87
N LYS A 153 -18.02 6.15 -12.68
CA LYS A 153 -17.48 6.59 -13.99
C LYS A 153 -18.53 6.70 -15.09
N ARG A 154 -19.71 6.14 -14.88
CA ARG A 154 -20.82 6.16 -15.86
C ARG A 154 -21.69 7.40 -15.73
N GLU A 155 -21.40 8.25 -14.75
CA GLU A 155 -22.16 9.48 -14.47
C GLU A 155 -21.45 10.76 -14.95
N ASP A 156 -20.19 10.66 -15.42
CA ASP A 156 -19.40 11.71 -16.06
C ASP A 156 -19.35 11.51 -17.59
#